data_2f99c978e4591afdd104cbbdffa52e44
#
_entry.id   2f99c978e4591afdd104cbbdffa52e44
#
_cell.length_a   1.000
_cell.length_b   1.000
_cell.length_c   1.000
_cell.angle_alpha   90.00
_cell.angle_beta   90.00
_cell.angle_gamma   90.00
#
_symmetry.space_group_name_H-M   'P 1'
#
loop_
_entity.id
_entity.type
_entity.pdbx_description
1 polymer ?
#
loop_
_entity_poly.entity_id
_entity_poly.type
_entity_poly.pdbx_seq_one_letter_code
_entity_poly.pdbx_strand_id
1 'polypeptide(L)'
;TILQDFTKVVKLINESRFLFDSFQFRFRNYATISGNFDHWHIDYVKLDEFLNSTDTIQLDDVSFVYPSPSFLKRYFEMPWTHFVNNEIMELKDSIDINLRNNGASTNVDYQYNVFENSNQIFHYPLIGLSRNVSVLDYDSIGNFSFTNPPISIETNVFNSFQLDSATFIVQNIIGTASSDYKYNDTIYHTQKFHTYFAYDDGVAESAYGINIDGAKLAYEFKLNRPDTLRAVQMYFPQMLDSVNHIPFDLTIWAKTNGLPGTILYSESFSPVHTEYLDYHTYYLSQPFRIVGDFYVGWQQTTDDLLNIGLDKNNTANSYMYYDAGFGWTNSSYNGSWMIRPIFSMN
;
A
#
# COMPACT_ATOMS: atom_id res chain seq x y z
N THR A 1 -15.05 -4.74 14.36
CA THR A 1 -15.56 -5.96 13.70
C THR A 1 -14.89 -7.15 14.38
N ILE A 2 -15.66 -8.15 14.77
CA ILE A 2 -15.11 -9.39 15.34
C ILE A 2 -14.60 -10.20 14.14
N LEU A 3 -13.34 -10.59 14.17
CA LEU A 3 -12.76 -11.50 13.18
C LEU A 3 -13.52 -12.84 13.27
N GLN A 4 -13.91 -13.35 12.14
CA GLN A 4 -14.56 -14.66 12.00
C GLN A 4 -13.77 -15.46 10.97
N ASP A 5 -13.70 -16.76 11.18
CA ASP A 5 -13.07 -17.65 10.21
C ASP A 5 -13.89 -17.75 8.92
N PHE A 6 -13.24 -18.10 7.82
CA PHE A 6 -13.91 -18.31 6.54
C PHE A 6 -14.90 -19.47 6.63
N THR A 7 -16.05 -19.31 6.01
CA THR A 7 -17.05 -20.37 5.89
C THR A 7 -16.86 -21.10 4.57
N LYS A 8 -16.63 -22.41 4.63
CA LYS A 8 -16.55 -23.27 3.44
C LYS A 8 -17.91 -23.39 2.78
N VAL A 9 -18.00 -23.06 1.49
CA VAL A 9 -19.21 -23.23 0.67
C VAL A 9 -18.92 -24.19 -0.47
N VAL A 10 -19.67 -25.28 -0.56
CA VAL A 10 -19.56 -26.26 -1.65
C VAL A 10 -20.79 -26.15 -2.54
N LYS A 11 -20.58 -25.97 -3.84
CA LYS A 11 -21.64 -25.92 -4.85
C LYS A 11 -21.43 -27.03 -5.87
N LEU A 12 -22.35 -28.01 -5.91
CA LEU A 12 -22.36 -29.03 -6.93
C LEU A 12 -22.82 -28.45 -8.28
N ILE A 13 -22.06 -28.78 -9.34
CA ILE A 13 -22.36 -28.43 -10.71
C ILE A 13 -22.64 -29.76 -11.43
N ASN A 14 -23.90 -30.23 -11.39
CA ASN A 14 -24.32 -31.53 -11.93
C ASN A 14 -25.36 -31.41 -13.07
N GLU A 15 -25.76 -30.20 -13.44
CA GLU A 15 -26.67 -30.00 -14.56
C GLU A 15 -25.91 -30.08 -15.88
N SER A 16 -26.36 -30.90 -16.83
CA SER A 16 -25.69 -31.14 -18.12
C SER A 16 -25.38 -29.87 -18.92
N ARG A 17 -26.21 -28.83 -18.76
CA ARG A 17 -25.99 -27.53 -19.41
C ARG A 17 -24.73 -26.80 -18.94
N PHE A 18 -24.12 -27.23 -17.87
CA PHE A 18 -22.87 -26.64 -17.34
C PHE A 18 -21.66 -27.57 -17.50
N LEU A 19 -21.88 -28.82 -17.95
CA LEU A 19 -20.82 -29.82 -18.12
C LEU A 19 -20.33 -29.81 -19.58
N PHE A 20 -19.61 -28.77 -19.99
CA PHE A 20 -19.06 -28.60 -21.32
C PHE A 20 -17.73 -27.84 -21.27
N ASP A 21 -16.97 -27.97 -22.34
CA ASP A 21 -15.72 -27.22 -22.51
C ASP A 21 -15.97 -25.71 -22.46
N SER A 22 -15.03 -24.99 -21.85
CA SER A 22 -15.10 -23.54 -21.65
C SER A 22 -16.16 -23.08 -20.63
N PHE A 23 -16.57 -23.96 -19.70
CA PHE A 23 -17.40 -23.57 -18.57
C PHE A 23 -16.74 -22.43 -17.79
N GLN A 24 -17.54 -21.39 -17.47
CA GLN A 24 -17.11 -20.25 -16.69
C GLN A 24 -18.14 -19.96 -15.59
N PHE A 25 -17.66 -19.51 -14.44
CA PHE A 25 -18.52 -18.99 -13.38
C PHE A 25 -18.00 -17.66 -12.88
N ARG A 26 -18.84 -16.91 -12.17
CA ARG A 26 -18.48 -15.64 -11.56
C ARG A 26 -19.13 -15.50 -10.21
N PHE A 27 -18.48 -14.79 -9.31
CA PHE A 27 -19.11 -14.24 -8.13
C PHE A 27 -19.74 -12.89 -8.48
N ARG A 28 -20.91 -12.62 -7.93
CA ARG A 28 -21.59 -11.34 -8.10
C ARG A 28 -22.04 -10.85 -6.75
N ASN A 29 -21.49 -9.73 -6.33
CA ASN A 29 -21.91 -9.00 -5.15
C ASN A 29 -23.01 -7.99 -5.54
N TYR A 30 -23.97 -7.81 -4.65
CA TYR A 30 -24.95 -6.74 -4.71
C TYR A 30 -24.82 -5.93 -3.43
N ALA A 31 -24.22 -4.73 -3.55
CA ALA A 31 -23.83 -3.87 -2.43
C ALA A 31 -24.50 -2.50 -2.54
N THR A 32 -24.58 -1.79 -1.44
CA THR A 32 -24.99 -0.39 -1.42
C THR A 32 -23.87 0.49 -2.00
N ILE A 33 -24.23 1.62 -2.58
CA ILE A 33 -23.26 2.62 -3.12
C ILE A 33 -22.98 3.73 -2.10
N SER A 34 -23.51 3.64 -0.89
CA SER A 34 -23.44 4.68 0.14
C SER A 34 -22.24 4.57 1.07
N GLY A 35 -21.19 3.89 0.65
CA GLY A 35 -19.95 3.74 1.42
C GLY A 35 -19.39 2.32 1.37
N ASN A 36 -18.41 2.09 2.21
CA ASN A 36 -17.61 0.88 2.22
C ASN A 36 -18.09 -0.11 3.32
N PHE A 37 -19.36 -0.55 3.25
CA PHE A 37 -19.98 -1.35 4.30
C PHE A 37 -20.22 -2.81 3.93
N ASP A 38 -20.35 -3.13 2.64
CA ASP A 38 -20.74 -4.45 2.15
C ASP A 38 -19.53 -5.19 1.55
N HIS A 39 -18.57 -5.56 2.40
CA HIS A 39 -17.39 -6.31 1.97
C HIS A 39 -17.64 -7.80 1.86
N TRP A 40 -17.13 -8.39 0.80
CA TRP A 40 -17.08 -9.83 0.60
C TRP A 40 -15.64 -10.28 0.47
N HIS A 41 -15.24 -11.20 1.30
CA HIS A 41 -13.93 -11.82 1.24
C HIS A 41 -14.10 -13.23 0.68
N ILE A 42 -13.47 -13.51 -0.47
CA ILE A 42 -13.54 -14.80 -1.15
C ILE A 42 -12.11 -15.29 -1.30
N ASP A 43 -11.86 -16.50 -0.86
CA ASP A 43 -10.55 -17.13 -0.91
C ASP A 43 -10.66 -18.62 -1.20
N TYR A 44 -9.56 -19.26 -1.57
CA TYR A 44 -9.46 -20.69 -1.85
C TYR A 44 -10.54 -21.21 -2.81
N VAL A 45 -10.75 -20.53 -3.93
CA VAL A 45 -11.73 -20.93 -4.94
C VAL A 45 -11.20 -22.15 -5.70
N LYS A 46 -11.81 -23.32 -5.49
CA LYS A 46 -11.42 -24.57 -6.13
C LYS A 46 -12.56 -25.10 -7.01
N LEU A 47 -12.25 -25.47 -8.25
CA LEU A 47 -13.12 -26.22 -9.14
C LEU A 47 -12.50 -27.61 -9.35
N ASP A 48 -13.23 -28.67 -9.00
CA ASP A 48 -12.73 -30.03 -9.06
C ASP A 48 -13.88 -31.00 -9.38
N GLU A 49 -13.63 -32.03 -10.16
CA GLU A 49 -14.63 -32.99 -10.58
C GLU A 49 -14.95 -34.07 -9.53
N PHE A 50 -14.08 -34.26 -8.54
CA PHE A 50 -14.22 -35.31 -7.52
C PHE A 50 -14.74 -34.82 -6.17
N LEU A 51 -15.04 -33.52 -6.04
CA LEU A 51 -15.59 -32.96 -4.81
C LEU A 51 -17.08 -33.26 -4.67
N ASN A 52 -17.50 -33.59 -3.47
CA ASN A 52 -18.91 -33.73 -3.11
C ASN A 52 -19.28 -32.78 -1.96
N SER A 53 -20.58 -32.64 -1.67
CA SER A 53 -21.07 -31.69 -0.65
C SER A 53 -20.63 -32.02 0.78
N THR A 54 -20.15 -33.25 1.02
CA THR A 54 -19.66 -33.72 2.32
C THR A 54 -18.13 -33.74 2.39
N ASP A 55 -17.47 -33.26 1.36
CA ASP A 55 -16.01 -33.26 1.32
C ASP A 55 -15.45 -32.32 2.40
N THR A 56 -14.78 -32.92 3.37
CA THR A 56 -14.20 -32.26 4.52
C THR A 56 -12.69 -32.12 4.39
N ILE A 57 -12.12 -32.26 3.17
CA ILE A 57 -10.69 -32.13 2.97
C ILE A 57 -10.25 -30.80 3.60
N GLN A 58 -9.46 -30.92 4.65
CA GLN A 58 -8.79 -29.77 5.26
C GLN A 58 -7.72 -29.28 4.29
N LEU A 59 -7.66 -27.98 4.09
CA LEU A 59 -6.56 -27.40 3.35
C LEU A 59 -5.30 -27.56 4.18
N ASP A 60 -4.32 -28.29 3.65
CA ASP A 60 -2.98 -28.34 4.22
C ASP A 60 -2.16 -27.28 3.51
N ASP A 61 -2.08 -26.09 4.11
CA ASP A 61 -1.53 -24.91 3.48
C ASP A 61 -0.96 -23.94 4.50
N VAL A 62 0.25 -23.47 4.25
CA VAL A 62 0.87 -22.34 4.93
C VAL A 62 1.05 -21.22 3.92
N SER A 63 0.51 -20.06 4.19
CA SER A 63 0.53 -18.94 3.26
C SER A 63 0.84 -17.60 3.92
N PHE A 64 1.28 -16.65 3.12
CA PHE A 64 1.38 -15.26 3.55
C PHE A 64 -0.03 -14.68 3.73
N VAL A 65 -0.23 -13.94 4.82
CA VAL A 65 -1.52 -13.30 5.13
C VAL A 65 -1.66 -11.96 4.42
N TYR A 66 -0.57 -11.21 4.33
CA TYR A 66 -0.54 -9.86 3.76
C TYR A 66 0.42 -9.78 2.57
N PRO A 67 0.22 -8.81 1.68
CA PRO A 67 1.22 -8.47 0.67
C PRO A 67 2.57 -8.17 1.30
N SER A 68 3.64 -8.32 0.53
CA SER A 68 4.98 -7.96 0.98
C SER A 68 5.06 -6.47 1.30
N PRO A 69 5.51 -6.09 2.52
CA PRO A 69 5.64 -4.68 2.88
C PRO A 69 6.78 -4.01 2.13
N SER A 70 6.69 -2.68 1.97
CA SER A 70 7.85 -1.87 1.61
C SER A 70 8.94 -2.00 2.66
N PHE A 71 10.21 -2.02 2.25
CA PHE A 71 11.37 -2.03 3.15
C PHE A 71 11.71 -0.64 3.72
N LEU A 72 11.03 0.41 3.25
CA LEU A 72 11.23 1.77 3.72
C LEU A 72 10.53 2.04 5.05
N LYS A 73 11.17 2.83 5.92
CA LYS A 73 10.63 3.20 7.25
C LYS A 73 9.46 4.17 7.17
N ARG A 74 9.60 5.20 6.33
CA ARG A 74 8.66 6.33 6.28
C ARG A 74 7.73 6.27 5.10
N TYR A 75 8.26 5.95 3.94
CA TYR A 75 7.58 6.00 2.67
C TYR A 75 7.29 4.61 2.14
N PHE A 76 6.30 4.48 1.29
CA PHE A 76 6.12 3.29 0.46
C PHE A 76 7.04 3.34 -0.77
N GLU A 77 7.15 4.51 -1.39
CA GLU A 77 8.10 4.82 -2.47
C GLU A 77 8.75 6.20 -2.23
N MET A 78 9.99 6.40 -2.69
CA MET A 78 10.69 7.67 -2.55
C MET A 78 11.67 7.90 -3.71
N PRO A 79 12.14 9.15 -3.96
CA PRO A 79 13.13 9.41 -4.98
C PRO A 79 14.47 8.71 -4.69
N TRP A 80 15.06 8.11 -5.74
CA TRP A 80 16.35 7.44 -5.65
C TRP A 80 17.46 8.35 -5.11
N THR A 81 17.49 9.59 -5.59
CA THR A 81 18.47 10.60 -5.17
C THR A 81 18.36 11.01 -3.70
N HIS A 82 17.23 10.75 -3.05
CA HIS A 82 17.00 10.95 -1.61
C HIS A 82 17.29 9.70 -0.80
N PHE A 83 17.22 8.53 -1.41
CA PHE A 83 17.53 7.25 -0.78
C PHE A 83 19.06 7.02 -0.68
N VAL A 84 19.75 7.19 -1.80
CA VAL A 84 21.21 6.97 -1.87
C VAL A 84 21.97 7.83 -0.85
N ASN A 85 22.87 7.21 -0.11
CA ASN A 85 23.61 7.74 1.04
C ASN A 85 22.75 8.05 2.29
N ASN A 86 21.50 7.59 2.31
CA ASN A 86 20.59 7.70 3.46
C ASN A 86 19.95 6.35 3.81
N GLU A 87 20.48 5.25 3.32
CA GLU A 87 19.93 3.90 3.43
C GLU A 87 19.63 3.52 4.89
N ILE A 88 20.54 3.81 5.82
CA ILE A 88 20.39 3.55 7.26
C ILE A 88 19.19 4.30 7.85
N MET A 89 18.91 5.51 7.34
CA MET A 89 17.78 6.31 7.83
C MET A 89 16.45 5.86 7.22
N GLU A 90 16.49 5.38 5.98
CA GLU A 90 15.27 5.10 5.21
C GLU A 90 14.84 3.64 5.25
N LEU A 91 15.76 2.69 5.40
CA LEU A 91 15.41 1.27 5.52
C LEU A 91 14.95 0.92 6.92
N LYS A 92 13.95 0.06 7.03
CA LYS A 92 13.59 -0.64 8.26
C LYS A 92 14.76 -1.50 8.72
N ASP A 93 14.91 -1.70 10.01
CA ASP A 93 15.91 -2.61 10.54
C ASP A 93 15.48 -4.08 10.33
N SER A 94 14.16 -4.29 10.30
CA SER A 94 13.55 -5.61 10.10
C SER A 94 12.11 -5.47 9.59
N ILE A 95 11.58 -6.57 9.07
CA ILE A 95 10.16 -6.73 8.73
C ILE A 95 9.56 -7.91 9.49
N ASP A 96 8.28 -7.79 9.81
CA ASP A 96 7.46 -8.88 10.31
C ASP A 96 6.72 -9.53 9.14
N ILE A 97 6.66 -10.87 9.15
CA ILE A 97 5.96 -11.65 8.15
C ILE A 97 4.84 -12.40 8.86
N ASN A 98 3.62 -12.12 8.44
CA ASN A 98 2.46 -12.78 8.98
C ASN A 98 2.11 -13.98 8.10
N LEU A 99 2.16 -15.17 8.70
CA LEU A 99 1.85 -16.43 8.06
C LEU A 99 0.65 -17.07 8.74
N ARG A 100 -0.16 -17.78 7.98
CA ARG A 100 -1.25 -18.60 8.47
C ARG A 100 -1.01 -20.06 8.09
N ASN A 101 -1.21 -20.96 9.03
CA ASN A 101 -1.20 -22.39 8.80
C ASN A 101 -2.63 -22.94 8.91
N ASN A 102 -3.14 -23.48 7.82
CA ASN A 102 -4.44 -24.15 7.74
C ASN A 102 -4.34 -25.69 7.89
N GLY A 103 -3.13 -26.20 8.10
CA GLY A 103 -2.83 -27.63 8.21
C GLY A 103 -2.30 -28.05 9.57
N ALA A 104 -1.69 -29.22 9.61
CA ALA A 104 -0.99 -29.71 10.80
C ALA A 104 0.23 -28.83 11.10
N SER A 105 0.66 -28.84 12.38
CA SER A 105 1.86 -28.15 12.82
C SER A 105 3.07 -28.50 11.94
N THR A 106 3.74 -27.53 11.36
CA THR A 106 4.83 -27.73 10.40
C THR A 106 5.96 -26.71 10.58
N ASN A 107 7.17 -27.11 10.22
CA ASN A 107 8.30 -26.18 10.13
C ASN A 107 8.16 -25.30 8.89
N VAL A 108 8.52 -24.04 9.05
CA VAL A 108 8.54 -23.07 7.96
C VAL A 108 9.92 -22.45 7.85
N ASP A 109 10.47 -22.48 6.66
CA ASP A 109 11.68 -21.75 6.29
C ASP A 109 11.33 -20.52 5.48
N TYR A 110 12.13 -19.49 5.62
CA TYR A 110 11.91 -18.21 4.92
C TYR A 110 13.20 -17.72 4.26
N GLN A 111 13.02 -17.12 3.10
CA GLN A 111 14.07 -16.39 2.38
C GLN A 111 13.46 -15.19 1.63
N TYR A 112 14.27 -14.19 1.35
CA TYR A 112 13.93 -13.20 0.34
C TYR A 112 15.09 -12.95 -0.62
N ASN A 113 14.73 -12.65 -1.86
CA ASN A 113 15.65 -12.27 -2.92
C ASN A 113 15.31 -10.88 -3.43
N VAL A 114 16.30 -10.11 -3.80
CA VAL A 114 16.11 -8.81 -4.46
C VAL A 114 16.72 -8.87 -5.86
N PHE A 115 15.94 -8.44 -6.82
CA PHE A 115 16.33 -8.41 -8.23
C PHE A 115 16.29 -6.98 -8.77
N GLU A 116 17.28 -6.65 -9.60
CA GLU A 116 17.26 -5.49 -10.48
C GLU A 116 17.40 -5.98 -11.92
N ASN A 117 16.48 -5.58 -12.82
CA ASN A 117 16.49 -6.01 -14.23
C ASN A 117 16.66 -7.53 -14.40
N SER A 118 15.95 -8.33 -13.60
CA SER A 118 16.03 -9.80 -13.57
C SER A 118 17.33 -10.39 -13.03
N ASN A 119 18.31 -9.57 -12.62
CA ASN A 119 19.52 -10.04 -11.96
C ASN A 119 19.31 -10.04 -10.45
N GLN A 120 19.58 -11.17 -9.80
CA GLN A 120 19.57 -11.21 -8.34
C GLN A 120 20.78 -10.45 -7.80
N ILE A 121 20.51 -9.41 -7.02
CA ILE A 121 21.54 -8.55 -6.42
C ILE A 121 21.71 -8.79 -4.92
N PHE A 122 20.69 -9.39 -4.28
CA PHE A 122 20.71 -9.68 -2.85
C PHE A 122 19.95 -10.96 -2.54
N HIS A 123 20.38 -11.65 -1.47
CA HIS A 123 19.73 -12.82 -0.91
C HIS A 123 19.79 -12.79 0.60
N TYR A 124 18.67 -13.10 1.23
CA TYR A 124 18.56 -13.32 2.66
C TYR A 124 18.09 -14.76 2.95
N PRO A 125 18.72 -15.47 3.89
CA PRO A 125 19.81 -15.02 4.77
C PRO A 125 21.15 -14.90 4.02
N LEU A 126 22.06 -14.09 4.54
CA LEU A 126 23.39 -13.91 3.94
C LEU A 126 24.20 -15.21 3.89
N ILE A 127 23.89 -16.17 4.76
CA ILE A 127 24.53 -17.48 4.85
C ILE A 127 23.45 -18.54 4.84
N GLY A 128 23.54 -19.51 3.92
CA GLY A 128 22.56 -20.57 3.73
C GLY A 128 21.51 -20.23 2.68
N LEU A 129 20.58 -21.14 2.45
CA LEU A 129 19.52 -20.98 1.45
C LEU A 129 18.25 -20.36 2.03
N SER A 130 17.98 -20.63 3.32
CA SER A 130 16.78 -20.16 4.02
C SER A 130 17.05 -20.07 5.51
N ARG A 131 16.20 -19.34 6.21
CA ARG A 131 16.17 -19.26 7.67
C ARG A 131 14.93 -19.95 8.19
N ASN A 132 15.10 -20.88 9.15
CA ASN A 132 13.95 -21.46 9.84
C ASN A 132 13.26 -20.39 10.69
N VAL A 133 11.98 -20.19 10.46
CA VAL A 133 11.14 -19.21 11.20
C VAL A 133 10.33 -19.85 12.30
N SER A 134 10.43 -21.13 12.48
CA SER A 134 9.87 -22.00 13.52
C SER A 134 8.68 -22.84 13.07
N VAL A 135 8.14 -23.60 14.01
CA VAL A 135 6.94 -24.42 13.80
C VAL A 135 5.72 -23.50 13.90
N LEU A 136 4.87 -23.54 12.88
CA LEU A 136 3.57 -22.89 12.89
C LEU A 136 2.48 -23.91 13.21
N ASP A 137 1.71 -23.63 14.25
CA ASP A 137 0.51 -24.36 14.59
C ASP A 137 -0.69 -23.90 13.75
N TYR A 138 -1.73 -24.74 13.70
CA TYR A 138 -2.98 -24.39 13.04
C TYR A 138 -3.60 -23.12 13.61
N ASP A 139 -3.93 -22.17 12.75
CA ASP A 139 -4.56 -20.92 13.10
C ASP A 139 -6.03 -20.88 12.66
N SER A 140 -6.93 -21.26 13.57
CA SER A 140 -8.36 -21.40 13.29
C SER A 140 -9.10 -20.07 13.15
N ILE A 141 -8.61 -19.01 13.77
CA ILE A 141 -9.33 -17.71 13.86
C ILE A 141 -8.56 -16.54 13.27
N GLY A 142 -7.44 -16.80 12.62
CA GLY A 142 -6.65 -15.74 11.99
C GLY A 142 -5.99 -14.79 12.98
N ASN A 143 -5.40 -15.31 14.03
CA ASN A 143 -4.71 -14.51 15.03
C ASN A 143 -3.44 -13.82 14.46
N PHE A 144 -2.83 -14.40 13.45
CA PHE A 144 -1.70 -13.89 12.66
C PHE A 144 -0.53 -13.34 13.49
N SER A 145 -0.40 -13.77 14.73
CA SER A 145 0.70 -13.30 15.58
C SER A 145 1.99 -13.99 15.14
N PHE A 146 2.96 -13.16 14.78
CA PHE A 146 4.28 -13.63 14.43
C PHE A 146 5.10 -13.83 15.72
N THR A 147 5.47 -15.07 16.02
CA THR A 147 6.19 -15.41 17.27
C THR A 147 7.70 -15.47 17.10
N ASN A 148 8.20 -15.38 15.86
CA ASN A 148 9.62 -15.49 15.56
C ASN A 148 10.31 -14.14 15.53
N PRO A 149 11.65 -14.09 15.71
CA PRO A 149 12.39 -12.85 15.53
C PRO A 149 12.13 -12.24 14.17
N PRO A 150 11.97 -10.91 14.09
CA PRO A 150 11.80 -10.22 12.83
C PRO A 150 12.91 -10.54 11.82
N ILE A 151 12.58 -10.47 10.55
CA ILE A 151 13.54 -10.69 9.46
C ILE A 151 14.35 -9.42 9.25
N SER A 152 15.67 -9.48 9.42
CA SER A 152 16.56 -8.33 9.28
C SER A 152 16.64 -7.85 7.82
N ILE A 153 16.78 -6.54 7.67
CA ILE A 153 17.04 -5.88 6.38
C ILE A 153 18.45 -5.28 6.44
N GLU A 154 19.27 -5.65 5.46
CA GLU A 154 20.63 -5.14 5.35
C GLU A 154 20.66 -3.80 4.61
N THR A 155 21.55 -2.91 4.98
CA THR A 155 21.65 -1.56 4.39
C THR A 155 21.99 -1.55 2.90
N ASN A 156 22.59 -2.62 2.39
CA ASN A 156 22.95 -2.79 0.98
C ASN A 156 21.93 -3.62 0.18
N VAL A 157 20.73 -3.82 0.72
CA VAL A 157 19.66 -4.62 0.08
C VAL A 157 19.25 -4.06 -1.28
N PHE A 158 19.27 -2.73 -1.43
CA PHE A 158 19.04 -2.02 -2.69
C PHE A 158 20.33 -1.33 -3.13
N ASN A 159 21.11 -2.02 -3.94
CA ASN A 159 22.34 -1.48 -4.50
C ASN A 159 22.24 -1.42 -6.02
N SER A 160 22.37 -0.24 -6.60
CA SER A 160 22.29 0.00 -8.03
C SER A 160 23.31 1.03 -8.48
N PHE A 161 23.74 0.91 -9.73
CA PHE A 161 24.56 1.91 -10.42
C PHE A 161 23.74 2.99 -11.14
N GLN A 162 22.41 2.95 -11.02
CA GLN A 162 21.54 3.97 -11.60
C GLN A 162 21.71 5.31 -10.89
N LEU A 163 21.55 6.41 -11.62
CA LEU A 163 21.78 7.76 -11.09
C LEU A 163 20.48 8.43 -10.63
N ASP A 164 19.40 8.24 -11.38
CA ASP A 164 18.18 9.04 -11.21
C ASP A 164 16.99 8.25 -10.67
N SER A 165 16.90 6.97 -11.01
CA SER A 165 15.81 6.10 -10.57
C SER A 165 16.25 4.64 -10.54
N ALA A 166 15.67 3.84 -9.66
CA ALA A 166 15.88 2.40 -9.59
C ALA A 166 14.56 1.68 -9.26
N THR A 167 14.44 0.45 -9.75
CA THR A 167 13.30 -0.40 -9.44
C THR A 167 13.80 -1.80 -9.11
N PHE A 168 13.36 -2.30 -7.97
CA PHE A 168 13.74 -3.60 -7.48
C PHE A 168 12.50 -4.48 -7.27
N ILE A 169 12.64 -5.77 -7.56
CA ILE A 169 11.65 -6.77 -7.20
C ILE A 169 12.15 -7.51 -5.96
N VAL A 170 11.40 -7.39 -4.88
CA VAL A 170 11.61 -8.17 -3.65
C VAL A 170 10.70 -9.39 -3.75
N GLN A 171 11.30 -10.56 -3.76
CA GLN A 171 10.63 -11.85 -3.78
C GLN A 171 10.75 -12.48 -2.39
N ASN A 172 9.64 -12.67 -1.68
CA ASN A 172 9.60 -13.37 -0.40
C ASN A 172 9.09 -14.79 -0.63
N ILE A 173 9.78 -15.77 -0.08
CA ILE A 173 9.50 -17.18 -0.29
C ILE A 173 9.45 -17.88 1.06
N ILE A 174 8.44 -18.71 1.27
CA ILE A 174 8.39 -19.68 2.37
C ILE A 174 8.61 -21.09 1.84
N GLY A 175 9.27 -21.91 2.64
CA GLY A 175 9.47 -23.34 2.41
C GLY A 175 8.79 -24.14 3.49
N THR A 176 7.96 -25.09 3.09
CA THR A 176 7.16 -25.92 3.99
C THR A 176 7.25 -27.40 3.58
N ALA A 177 6.52 -28.25 4.28
CA ALA A 177 6.43 -29.68 3.95
C ALA A 177 5.86 -29.92 2.53
N SER A 178 6.05 -31.13 2.01
CA SER A 178 5.70 -31.49 0.63
C SER A 178 4.18 -31.55 0.36
N SER A 179 3.36 -31.68 1.39
CA SER A 179 1.89 -31.73 1.29
C SER A 179 1.22 -30.37 1.10
N ASP A 180 1.98 -29.32 1.33
CA ASP A 180 1.53 -27.93 1.25
C ASP A 180 1.23 -27.45 -0.19
N TYR A 181 0.29 -26.51 -0.34
CA TYR A 181 -0.05 -25.90 -1.61
C TYR A 181 0.97 -24.82 -2.00
N LYS A 182 1.87 -25.14 -2.93
CA LYS A 182 3.08 -24.36 -3.22
C LYS A 182 2.87 -23.09 -4.06
N TYR A 183 1.69 -22.86 -4.63
CA TYR A 183 1.47 -21.72 -5.55
C TYR A 183 1.30 -20.36 -4.85
N ASN A 184 1.10 -20.34 -3.53
CA ASN A 184 1.00 -19.14 -2.70
C ASN A 184 2.18 -18.97 -1.73
N ASP A 185 3.22 -19.81 -1.85
CA ASP A 185 4.45 -19.74 -1.06
C ASP A 185 5.37 -18.59 -1.45
N THR A 186 5.01 -17.81 -2.46
CA THR A 186 5.85 -16.71 -2.95
C THR A 186 5.01 -15.46 -3.17
N ILE A 187 5.45 -14.37 -2.55
CA ILE A 187 4.88 -13.03 -2.79
C ILE A 187 5.95 -12.06 -3.27
N TYR A 188 5.52 -11.06 -4.00
CA TYR A 188 6.41 -10.07 -4.61
C TYR A 188 6.04 -8.67 -4.14
N HIS A 189 7.05 -7.83 -4.00
CA HIS A 189 6.91 -6.38 -3.86
C HIS A 189 7.81 -5.69 -4.88
N THR A 190 7.28 -4.71 -5.58
CA THR A 190 8.08 -3.85 -6.46
C THR A 190 8.43 -2.59 -5.70
N GLN A 191 9.66 -2.52 -5.18
CA GLN A 191 10.16 -1.32 -4.53
C GLN A 191 10.66 -0.34 -5.60
N LYS A 192 9.97 0.78 -5.71
CA LYS A 192 10.29 1.82 -6.68
C LYS A 192 10.97 3.01 -6.01
N PHE A 193 12.01 3.49 -6.67
CA PHE A 193 12.73 4.71 -6.33
C PHE A 193 12.76 5.59 -7.58
N HIS A 194 11.78 6.48 -7.70
CA HIS A 194 11.62 7.33 -8.88
C HIS A 194 11.89 8.80 -8.56
N THR A 195 10.92 9.68 -8.82
CA THR A 195 11.06 11.13 -8.65
C THR A 195 10.06 11.71 -7.65
N TYR A 196 9.26 10.88 -7.00
CA TYR A 196 8.23 11.30 -6.05
C TYR A 196 8.34 10.56 -4.71
N PHE A 197 7.78 11.17 -3.69
CA PHE A 197 7.52 10.51 -2.41
C PHE A 197 6.07 10.02 -2.37
N ALA A 198 5.86 8.80 -1.88
CA ALA A 198 4.55 8.24 -1.62
C ALA A 198 4.51 7.55 -0.25
N TYR A 199 3.47 7.81 0.51
CA TYR A 199 3.14 7.03 1.70
C TYR A 199 2.17 5.89 1.38
N ASP A 200 1.36 6.08 0.34
CA ASP A 200 0.35 5.14 -0.16
C ASP A 200 0.95 4.09 -1.11
N ASP A 201 0.29 2.94 -1.23
CA ASP A 201 0.67 1.84 -2.13
C ASP A 201 0.09 1.98 -3.56
N GLY A 202 -0.70 3.01 -3.80
CA GLY A 202 -1.36 3.26 -5.08
C GLY A 202 -2.79 2.73 -5.17
N VAL A 203 -3.32 2.13 -4.09
CA VAL A 203 -4.69 1.61 -4.03
C VAL A 203 -5.51 2.43 -3.01
N ALA A 204 -6.71 2.82 -3.39
CA ALA A 204 -7.63 3.54 -2.51
C ALA A 204 -8.72 2.59 -1.99
N GLU A 205 -8.68 2.25 -0.72
CA GLU A 205 -9.78 1.49 -0.07
C GLU A 205 -10.90 2.41 0.42
N SER A 206 -10.64 3.72 0.50
CA SER A 206 -11.58 4.72 0.97
C SER A 206 -11.27 6.09 0.38
N ALA A 207 -11.96 7.10 0.85
CA ALA A 207 -11.70 8.50 0.52
C ALA A 207 -11.74 9.35 1.78
N TYR A 208 -11.04 10.48 1.76
CA TYR A 208 -10.94 11.42 2.86
C TYR A 208 -11.24 12.85 2.36
N GLY A 209 -12.07 13.58 3.08
CA GLY A 209 -12.38 14.97 2.78
C GLY A 209 -12.94 15.70 3.99
N ILE A 210 -13.12 17.01 3.86
CA ILE A 210 -13.72 17.89 4.86
C ILE A 210 -14.81 18.72 4.16
N ASN A 211 -15.94 18.92 4.84
CA ASN A 211 -17.08 19.70 4.33
C ASN A 211 -17.19 21.08 4.98
N ILE A 212 -16.11 21.84 4.98
CA ILE A 212 -16.04 23.18 5.57
C ILE A 212 -15.35 24.11 4.57
N ASP A 213 -15.99 25.23 4.26
CA ASP A 213 -15.41 26.27 3.41
C ASP A 213 -14.11 26.82 4.01
N GLY A 214 -13.09 26.94 3.16
CA GLY A 214 -11.76 27.39 3.57
C GLY A 214 -10.96 26.39 4.40
N ALA A 215 -11.49 25.19 4.66
CA ALA A 215 -10.73 24.13 5.34
C ALA A 215 -9.47 23.75 4.56
N LYS A 216 -8.45 23.33 5.29
CA LYS A 216 -7.15 22.99 4.73
C LYS A 216 -6.74 21.59 5.13
N LEU A 217 -6.10 20.88 4.23
CA LEU A 217 -5.46 19.60 4.47
C LEU A 217 -3.98 19.73 4.09
N ALA A 218 -3.10 19.22 4.94
CA ALA A 218 -1.66 19.33 4.76
C ALA A 218 -0.97 18.02 5.13
N TYR A 219 -0.17 17.50 4.22
CA TYR A 219 0.57 16.25 4.37
C TYR A 219 2.06 16.54 4.46
N GLU A 220 2.70 16.11 5.55
CA GLU A 220 4.11 16.36 5.80
C GLU A 220 5.01 15.45 4.96
N PHE A 221 6.02 16.04 4.33
CA PHE A 221 7.09 15.34 3.64
C PHE A 221 8.46 15.79 4.16
N LYS A 222 9.38 14.85 4.29
CA LYS A 222 10.74 15.08 4.82
C LYS A 222 11.77 14.79 3.75
N LEU A 223 12.50 15.82 3.38
CA LEU A 223 13.57 15.71 2.38
C LEU A 223 14.90 15.34 3.05
N ASN A 224 15.66 14.44 2.43
CA ASN A 224 17.04 14.13 2.85
C ASN A 224 18.06 15.10 2.26
N ARG A 225 17.66 15.86 1.24
CA ARG A 225 18.47 16.89 0.58
C ARG A 225 17.56 17.98 -0.01
N PRO A 226 18.07 19.21 -0.22
CA PRO A 226 17.29 20.21 -0.93
C PRO A 226 17.03 19.78 -2.39
N ASP A 227 15.78 19.96 -2.86
CA ASP A 227 15.38 19.58 -4.22
C ASP A 227 14.31 20.53 -4.78
N THR A 228 14.02 20.43 -6.09
CA THR A 228 13.05 21.28 -6.79
C THR A 228 11.74 20.55 -6.97
N LEU A 229 10.69 21.02 -6.30
CA LEU A 229 9.33 20.53 -6.49
C LEU A 229 8.79 21.06 -7.82
N ARG A 230 8.27 20.13 -8.67
CA ARG A 230 7.77 20.43 -10.01
C ARG A 230 6.29 20.23 -10.17
N ALA A 231 5.74 19.25 -9.48
CA ALA A 231 4.36 18.85 -9.59
C ALA A 231 3.89 18.10 -8.34
N VAL A 232 2.60 17.89 -8.26
CA VAL A 232 1.98 17.01 -7.25
C VAL A 232 1.02 16.07 -7.96
N GLN A 233 1.17 14.77 -7.74
CA GLN A 233 0.17 13.78 -8.13
C GLN A 233 -0.87 13.65 -7.04
N MET A 234 -2.14 13.64 -7.46
CA MET A 234 -3.28 13.44 -6.55
C MET A 234 -4.30 12.51 -7.22
N TYR A 235 -4.94 11.66 -6.43
CA TYR A 235 -6.04 10.83 -6.88
C TYR A 235 -7.34 11.29 -6.24
N PHE A 236 -8.22 11.88 -7.04
CA PHE A 236 -9.57 12.27 -6.63
C PHE A 236 -10.58 11.24 -7.14
N PRO A 237 -11.17 10.40 -6.26
CA PRO A 237 -12.25 9.51 -6.66
C PRO A 237 -13.48 10.31 -7.07
N GLN A 238 -14.15 9.86 -8.12
CA GLN A 238 -15.36 10.51 -8.60
C GLN A 238 -16.50 10.37 -7.58
N MET A 239 -17.13 11.48 -7.26
CA MET A 239 -18.31 11.54 -6.39
C MET A 239 -19.60 11.51 -7.23
N LEU A 240 -20.73 11.19 -6.59
CA LEU A 240 -22.04 11.06 -7.26
C LEU A 240 -22.72 12.41 -7.53
N ASP A 241 -22.18 13.50 -7.02
CA ASP A 241 -22.75 14.85 -7.08
C ASP A 241 -21.88 15.85 -7.85
N SER A 242 -22.22 17.12 -7.78
CA SER A 242 -21.52 18.19 -8.50
C SER A 242 -20.17 18.59 -7.92
N VAL A 243 -19.76 18.05 -6.78
CA VAL A 243 -18.48 18.37 -6.11
C VAL A 243 -17.25 18.08 -6.98
N ASN A 244 -17.40 17.20 -7.95
CA ASN A 244 -16.34 16.82 -8.88
C ASN A 244 -15.74 17.99 -9.69
N HIS A 245 -16.38 19.14 -9.73
CA HIS A 245 -15.96 20.29 -10.53
C HIS A 245 -15.52 21.49 -9.68
N ILE A 246 -15.51 21.35 -8.35
CA ILE A 246 -15.17 22.44 -7.45
C ILE A 246 -13.67 22.67 -7.44
N PRO A 247 -13.19 23.90 -7.77
CA PRO A 247 -11.78 24.21 -7.70
C PRO A 247 -11.24 24.10 -6.27
N PHE A 248 -9.96 23.77 -6.17
CA PHE A 248 -9.21 23.77 -4.92
C PHE A 248 -7.88 24.51 -5.09
N ASP A 249 -7.36 25.07 -4.02
CA ASP A 249 -6.05 25.72 -4.04
C ASP A 249 -4.99 24.73 -3.56
N LEU A 250 -4.25 24.13 -4.53
CA LEU A 250 -3.07 23.34 -4.21
C LEU A 250 -2.06 24.22 -3.48
N THR A 251 -1.76 23.88 -2.25
CA THR A 251 -0.95 24.71 -1.39
C THR A 251 0.22 23.95 -0.78
N ILE A 252 1.36 24.63 -0.72
CA ILE A 252 2.59 24.10 -0.13
C ILE A 252 3.01 25.02 1.01
N TRP A 253 3.27 24.46 2.18
CA TRP A 253 3.66 25.22 3.37
C TRP A 253 5.06 24.81 3.83
N ALA A 254 5.81 25.80 4.34
CA ALA A 254 7.00 25.53 5.14
C ALA A 254 6.61 24.90 6.47
N LYS A 255 7.44 24.02 7.00
CA LYS A 255 7.28 23.52 8.37
C LYS A 255 7.74 24.57 9.37
N THR A 256 6.86 24.94 10.30
CA THR A 256 7.16 25.90 11.38
C THR A 256 6.68 25.32 12.70
N ASN A 257 7.60 25.07 13.62
CA ASN A 257 7.29 24.48 14.93
C ASN A 257 6.52 23.14 14.84
N GLY A 258 6.83 22.31 13.83
CA GLY A 258 6.18 21.03 13.63
C GLY A 258 4.82 21.05 12.93
N LEU A 259 4.34 22.21 12.49
CA LEU A 259 3.05 22.41 11.85
C LEU A 259 3.21 23.17 10.51
N PRO A 260 2.20 23.11 9.61
CA PRO A 260 2.19 23.95 8.43
C PRO A 260 2.21 25.43 8.81
N GLY A 261 3.20 26.14 8.29
CA GLY A 261 3.46 27.55 8.60
C GLY A 261 3.24 28.45 7.39
N THR A 262 4.29 29.18 6.97
CA THR A 262 4.23 30.08 5.83
C THR A 262 3.91 29.35 4.54
N ILE A 263 2.99 29.89 3.73
CA ILE A 263 2.70 29.40 2.39
C ILE A 263 3.91 29.69 1.50
N LEU A 264 4.48 28.66 0.90
CA LEU A 264 5.55 28.74 -0.07
C LEU A 264 5.03 28.86 -1.50
N TYR A 265 3.89 28.24 -1.76
CA TYR A 265 3.23 28.23 -3.05
C TYR A 265 1.73 27.96 -2.88
N SER A 266 0.91 28.59 -3.74
CA SER A 266 -0.51 28.29 -3.85
C SER A 266 -0.98 28.56 -5.28
N GLU A 267 -1.71 27.64 -5.87
CA GLU A 267 -2.28 27.75 -7.22
C GLU A 267 -3.61 27.01 -7.29
N SER A 268 -4.59 27.62 -7.95
CA SER A 268 -5.93 27.05 -8.07
C SER A 268 -6.00 26.05 -9.22
N PHE A 269 -6.57 24.88 -8.94
CA PHE A 269 -6.80 23.80 -9.89
C PHE A 269 -8.23 23.27 -9.79
N SER A 270 -8.71 22.66 -10.85
CA SER A 270 -9.90 21.82 -10.80
C SER A 270 -9.52 20.34 -10.59
N PRO A 271 -10.29 19.58 -9.81
CA PRO A 271 -10.04 18.15 -9.68
C PRO A 271 -10.19 17.46 -11.02
N VAL A 272 -9.28 16.57 -11.33
CA VAL A 272 -9.31 15.72 -12.53
C VAL A 272 -9.55 14.29 -12.09
N HIS A 273 -10.64 13.72 -12.56
CA HIS A 273 -11.01 12.32 -12.29
C HIS A 273 -10.47 11.46 -13.42
N THR A 274 -9.52 10.63 -13.08
CA THR A 274 -8.86 9.68 -13.97
C THR A 274 -9.61 8.34 -13.97
N GLU A 275 -9.15 7.39 -14.78
CA GLU A 275 -9.57 6.01 -14.67
C GLU A 275 -9.20 5.42 -13.30
N TYR A 276 -9.72 4.25 -12.99
CA TYR A 276 -9.56 3.63 -11.69
C TYR A 276 -8.09 3.52 -11.25
N LEU A 277 -7.77 4.11 -10.09
CA LEU A 277 -6.45 4.11 -9.45
C LEU A 277 -5.31 4.76 -10.26
N ASP A 278 -5.63 5.63 -11.21
CA ASP A 278 -4.63 6.43 -11.89
C ASP A 278 -4.55 7.83 -11.24
N TYR A 279 -3.34 8.41 -11.22
CA TYR A 279 -3.11 9.72 -10.64
C TYR A 279 -3.15 10.81 -11.70
N HIS A 280 -3.79 11.93 -11.39
CA HIS A 280 -3.56 13.14 -12.18
C HIS A 280 -2.35 13.92 -11.65
N THR A 281 -1.53 14.44 -12.56
CA THR A 281 -0.35 15.25 -12.22
C THR A 281 -0.66 16.73 -12.39
N TYR A 282 -0.65 17.47 -11.28
CA TYR A 282 -0.78 18.91 -11.24
C TYR A 282 0.60 19.55 -11.31
N TYR A 283 0.95 20.08 -12.47
CA TYR A 283 2.23 20.75 -12.68
C TYR A 283 2.17 22.16 -12.11
N LEU A 284 3.19 22.53 -11.31
CA LEU A 284 3.32 23.86 -10.77
C LEU A 284 3.71 24.85 -11.89
N SER A 285 3.02 25.97 -12.01
CA SER A 285 3.37 27.01 -12.99
C SER A 285 4.79 27.54 -12.78
N GLN A 286 5.30 27.51 -11.56
CA GLN A 286 6.65 27.88 -11.18
C GLN A 286 7.25 26.82 -10.25
N PRO A 287 8.02 25.86 -10.77
CA PRO A 287 8.80 24.95 -9.94
C PRO A 287 9.77 25.73 -9.03
N PHE A 288 9.90 25.30 -7.78
CA PHE A 288 10.77 26.01 -6.84
C PHE A 288 11.52 25.03 -5.92
N ARG A 289 12.65 25.52 -5.40
CA ARG A 289 13.50 24.73 -4.52
C ARG A 289 12.95 24.70 -3.11
N ILE A 290 12.83 23.49 -2.55
CA ILE A 290 12.49 23.25 -1.16
C ILE A 290 13.75 22.83 -0.39
N VAL A 291 13.86 23.32 0.83
CA VAL A 291 14.92 22.97 1.77
C VAL A 291 14.29 22.49 3.07
N GLY A 292 14.57 21.26 3.47
CA GLY A 292 14.03 20.68 4.70
C GLY A 292 12.60 20.13 4.54
N ASP A 293 11.94 19.97 5.68
CA ASP A 293 10.58 19.43 5.75
C ASP A 293 9.56 20.45 5.30
N PHE A 294 8.50 19.98 4.67
CA PHE A 294 7.44 20.83 4.12
C PHE A 294 6.11 20.07 4.14
N TYR A 295 5.01 20.78 3.83
CA TYR A 295 3.69 20.21 3.70
C TYR A 295 3.13 20.45 2.31
N VAL A 296 2.43 19.45 1.78
CA VAL A 296 1.66 19.53 0.52
C VAL A 296 0.21 19.20 0.82
N GLY A 297 -0.70 19.95 0.25
CA GLY A 297 -2.12 19.67 0.37
C GLY A 297 -2.95 20.72 -0.36
N TRP A 298 -4.13 20.99 0.14
CA TRP A 298 -5.00 21.97 -0.49
C TRP A 298 -5.82 22.76 0.53
N GLN A 299 -6.27 23.94 0.08
CA GLN A 299 -7.33 24.67 0.72
C GLN A 299 -8.61 24.51 -0.10
N GLN A 300 -9.69 24.19 0.57
CA GLN A 300 -11.01 24.01 0.00
C GLN A 300 -11.66 25.37 -0.23
N THR A 301 -12.39 25.53 -1.34
CA THR A 301 -13.00 26.82 -1.74
C THR A 301 -14.51 26.87 -1.50
N THR A 302 -15.09 25.77 -1.05
CA THR A 302 -16.52 25.65 -0.68
C THR A 302 -16.67 24.72 0.52
N ASP A 303 -17.89 24.56 1.03
CA ASP A 303 -18.24 23.59 2.06
C ASP A 303 -18.60 22.20 1.53
N ASP A 304 -18.50 22.00 0.22
CA ASP A 304 -18.73 20.68 -0.39
C ASP A 304 -17.55 19.72 -0.15
N LEU A 305 -17.85 18.44 -0.07
CA LEU A 305 -16.89 17.40 0.29
C LEU A 305 -16.03 16.99 -0.92
N LEU A 306 -14.91 17.66 -1.15
CA LEU A 306 -13.90 17.23 -2.11
C LEU A 306 -13.03 16.14 -1.47
N ASN A 307 -13.13 14.90 -1.95
CA ASN A 307 -12.44 13.74 -1.39
C ASN A 307 -11.16 13.42 -2.16
N ILE A 308 -10.09 13.15 -1.39
CA ILE A 308 -8.86 12.51 -1.87
C ILE A 308 -8.90 11.01 -1.59
N GLY A 309 -8.28 10.19 -2.43
CA GLY A 309 -8.11 8.76 -2.15
C GLY A 309 -7.38 8.52 -0.84
N LEU A 310 -7.82 7.51 -0.09
CA LEU A 310 -7.24 7.08 1.16
C LEU A 310 -6.88 5.59 1.07
N ASP A 311 -5.59 5.32 1.05
CA ASP A 311 -5.03 3.98 1.25
C ASP A 311 -5.15 3.60 2.72
N LYS A 312 -5.77 2.47 3.03
CA LYS A 312 -5.93 1.94 4.39
C LYS A 312 -4.97 0.80 4.72
N ASN A 313 -4.20 0.34 3.77
CA ASN A 313 -3.17 -0.69 3.96
C ASN A 313 -1.92 -0.10 4.63
N ASN A 314 -1.60 1.16 4.29
CA ASN A 314 -0.46 1.87 4.84
C ASN A 314 -0.93 3.05 5.69
N THR A 315 -0.38 3.17 6.90
CA THR A 315 -0.80 4.22 7.84
C THR A 315 0.30 5.27 7.99
N ALA A 316 0.00 6.49 7.55
CA ALA A 316 0.84 7.69 7.69
C ALA A 316 0.07 8.86 8.31
N ASN A 317 -0.96 8.58 9.12
CA ASN A 317 -1.81 9.60 9.74
C ASN A 317 -1.04 10.56 10.65
N SER A 318 0.09 10.16 11.22
CA SER A 318 0.97 11.06 11.99
C SER A 318 1.54 12.23 11.17
N TYR A 319 1.51 12.13 9.84
CA TYR A 319 1.94 13.18 8.90
C TYR A 319 0.76 13.95 8.28
N MET A 320 -0.49 13.54 8.55
CA MET A 320 -1.71 14.12 7.99
C MET A 320 -2.28 15.18 8.95
N TYR A 321 -2.44 16.39 8.48
CA TYR A 321 -2.99 17.51 9.27
C TYR A 321 -4.16 18.15 8.55
N TYR A 322 -5.13 18.65 9.32
CA TYR A 322 -6.23 19.45 8.81
C TYR A 322 -6.45 20.69 9.67
N ASP A 323 -6.99 21.74 9.05
CA ASP A 323 -7.45 22.95 9.73
C ASP A 323 -8.88 23.26 9.26
N ALA A 324 -9.82 23.09 10.18
CA ALA A 324 -11.24 23.37 9.98
C ALA A 324 -11.63 24.78 10.49
N GLY A 325 -10.68 25.72 10.52
CA GLY A 325 -10.88 27.07 11.05
C GLY A 325 -10.47 27.26 12.51
N PHE A 326 -9.95 26.22 13.15
CA PHE A 326 -9.55 26.25 14.58
C PHE A 326 -8.04 26.00 14.77
N GLY A 327 -7.27 26.00 13.70
CA GLY A 327 -5.86 25.68 13.68
C GLY A 327 -5.57 24.21 13.33
N TRP A 328 -4.30 23.95 13.06
CA TRP A 328 -3.85 22.66 12.58
C TRP A 328 -4.00 21.54 13.63
N THR A 329 -4.64 20.46 13.24
CA THR A 329 -4.88 19.26 14.04
C THR A 329 -4.40 18.05 13.27
N ASN A 330 -3.72 17.11 13.94
CA ASN A 330 -3.32 15.85 13.32
C ASN A 330 -4.53 14.95 13.10
N SER A 331 -4.59 14.26 11.97
CA SER A 331 -5.68 13.34 11.66
C SER A 331 -5.63 12.09 12.53
N SER A 332 -6.76 11.72 13.10
CA SER A 332 -6.92 10.46 13.83
C SER A 332 -7.30 9.28 12.94
N TYR A 333 -7.56 9.51 11.66
CA TYR A 333 -7.94 8.44 10.71
C TYR A 333 -6.70 7.69 10.23
N ASN A 334 -6.69 6.38 10.45
CA ASN A 334 -5.63 5.52 9.94
C ASN A 334 -5.70 5.42 8.41
N GLY A 335 -4.55 5.57 7.79
CA GLY A 335 -4.39 5.50 6.34
C GLY A 335 -3.36 6.48 5.82
N SER A 336 -3.24 6.56 4.50
CA SER A 336 -2.36 7.45 3.77
C SER A 336 -3.12 8.16 2.66
N TRP A 337 -3.05 9.49 2.60
CA TRP A 337 -3.65 10.22 1.48
C TRP A 337 -2.87 9.96 0.20
N MET A 338 -3.59 9.79 -0.90
CA MET A 338 -3.01 9.57 -2.22
C MET A 338 -2.53 10.89 -2.84
N ILE A 339 -1.47 11.44 -2.25
CA ILE A 339 -0.81 12.70 -2.63
C ILE A 339 0.69 12.43 -2.72
N ARG A 340 1.28 12.72 -3.88
CA ARG A 340 2.69 12.42 -4.19
C ARG A 340 3.40 13.65 -4.76
N PRO A 341 4.24 14.35 -4.01
CA PRO A 341 5.07 15.43 -4.54
C PRO A 341 6.16 14.89 -5.46
N ILE A 342 6.29 15.50 -6.65
CA ILE A 342 7.25 15.13 -7.69
C ILE A 342 8.40 16.13 -7.70
N PHE A 343 9.62 15.61 -7.65
CA PHE A 343 10.86 16.37 -7.68
C PHE A 343 11.58 16.26 -9.02
N SER A 344 12.62 17.05 -9.20
CA SER A 344 13.40 17.01 -10.43
C SER A 344 14.20 15.71 -10.54
N MET A 345 14.25 15.14 -11.73
CA MET A 345 15.39 14.34 -12.12
C MET A 345 16.57 15.30 -12.30
N ASN A 346 17.73 14.98 -11.73
CA ASN A 346 18.94 15.81 -11.86
C ASN A 346 19.43 15.88 -13.29
#